data_10d2dddab0f96bba21bf044e7fa4348f
#
_entry.id   10d2dddab0f96bba21bf044e7fa4348f
#
_cell.length_a   1.000
_cell.length_b   1.000
_cell.length_c   1.000
_cell.angle_alpha   90.00
_cell.angle_beta   90.00
_cell.angle_gamma   90.00
#
_symmetry.space_group_name_H-M   'P 1'
#
loop_
_entity.id
_entity.type
_entity.pdbx_description
1 polymer ?
#
loop_
_entity_poly.entity_id
_entity_poly.type
_entity_poly.pdbx_seq_one_letter_code
_entity_poly.pdbx_strand_id
1 'polypeptide(L)'
;AVVGAVVLLLAVPFGLEALIRSDRSDNEDLRQALSDVQDARGRVRERQLRKDAVAARYAKKAPVLAGYLEQTARTQRLEVTDSTPLPDVPHGKRYVEHGTEIHLKKTGMLALTRFLEALEKSGYPLAITRLNIRKRSGEPDSYDVAVGVSSYDRAEATPAPAGSVKP
;
A
#
# COMPACT_ATOMS: atom_id res chain seq x y z
N ALA A 1 13.81 78.51 -8.95
CA ALA A 1 13.02 78.02 -7.77
C ALA A 1 11.80 77.18 -8.21
N VAL A 2 11.08 77.51 -9.28
CA VAL A 2 9.86 76.83 -9.73
C VAL A 2 10.12 75.47 -10.31
N VAL A 3 11.20 75.28 -11.08
CA VAL A 3 11.55 73.94 -11.72
C VAL A 3 11.90 72.90 -10.67
N GLY A 4 12.57 73.24 -9.59
CA GLY A 4 12.90 72.32 -8.48
C GLY A 4 11.66 71.81 -7.72
N ALA A 5 10.66 72.68 -7.53
CA ALA A 5 9.42 72.32 -6.88
C ALA A 5 8.58 71.33 -7.71
N VAL A 6 8.57 71.50 -9.04
CA VAL A 6 7.84 70.60 -9.96
C VAL A 6 8.51 69.21 -10.01
N VAL A 7 9.84 69.13 -10.02
CA VAL A 7 10.58 67.84 -10.02
C VAL A 7 10.34 67.10 -8.69
N LEU A 8 10.32 67.81 -7.56
CA LEU A 8 10.08 67.22 -6.26
C LEU A 8 8.64 66.71 -6.16
N LEU A 9 7.67 67.41 -6.73
CA LEU A 9 6.24 67.04 -6.71
C LEU A 9 5.95 65.79 -7.59
N LEU A 10 6.73 65.57 -8.64
CA LEU A 10 6.66 64.39 -9.49
C LEU A 10 7.43 63.18 -8.92
N ALA A 11 8.47 63.40 -8.12
CA ALA A 11 9.26 62.31 -7.52
C ALA A 11 8.55 61.62 -6.35
N VAL A 12 7.68 62.30 -5.62
CA VAL A 12 6.95 61.76 -4.48
C VAL A 12 6.04 60.61 -4.86
N PRO A 13 5.18 60.71 -5.89
CA PRO A 13 4.30 59.59 -6.28
C PRO A 13 5.08 58.36 -6.79
N PHE A 14 6.20 58.56 -7.50
CA PHE A 14 7.04 57.43 -7.95
C PHE A 14 7.70 56.69 -6.81
N GLY A 15 8.14 57.38 -5.75
CA GLY A 15 8.70 56.75 -4.55
C GLY A 15 7.66 55.95 -3.75
N LEU A 16 6.45 56.48 -3.63
CA LEU A 16 5.33 55.78 -2.96
C LEU A 16 4.88 54.51 -3.72
N GLU A 17 4.83 54.55 -5.04
CA GLU A 17 4.48 53.37 -5.83
C GLU A 17 5.52 52.24 -5.70
N ALA A 18 6.81 52.57 -5.59
CA ALA A 18 7.87 51.58 -5.40
C ALA A 18 7.77 50.89 -4.04
N LEU A 19 7.47 51.63 -2.97
CA LEU A 19 7.24 51.08 -1.63
C LEU A 19 5.99 50.16 -1.58
N ILE A 20 4.88 50.59 -2.18
CA ILE A 20 3.64 49.82 -2.22
C ILE A 20 3.80 48.53 -3.03
N ARG A 21 4.61 48.54 -4.07
CA ARG A 21 4.91 47.32 -4.86
C ARG A 21 5.76 46.33 -4.07
N SER A 22 6.73 46.79 -3.30
CA SER A 22 7.56 45.93 -2.44
C SER A 22 6.72 45.22 -1.39
N ASP A 23 5.84 45.94 -0.68
CA ASP A 23 4.97 45.35 0.34
C ASP A 23 3.94 44.36 -0.22
N ARG A 24 3.51 44.56 -1.47
CA ARG A 24 2.60 43.62 -2.13
C ARG A 24 3.31 42.32 -2.56
N SER A 25 4.53 42.45 -3.09
CA SER A 25 5.37 41.29 -3.47
C SER A 25 5.65 40.42 -2.23
N ASP A 26 6.06 41.04 -1.13
CA ASP A 26 6.36 40.32 0.12
C ASP A 26 5.11 39.60 0.68
N ASN A 27 3.93 40.23 0.57
CA ASN A 27 2.65 39.61 0.98
C ASN A 27 2.23 38.45 0.06
N GLU A 28 2.50 38.53 -1.24
CA GLU A 28 2.22 37.43 -2.19
C GLU A 28 3.16 36.27 -1.97
N ASP A 29 4.45 36.52 -1.75
CA ASP A 29 5.45 35.51 -1.42
C ASP A 29 5.12 34.79 -0.10
N LEU A 30 4.68 35.51 0.91
CA LEU A 30 4.24 34.92 2.17
C LEU A 30 3.01 34.07 2.02
N ARG A 31 2.02 34.48 1.23
CA ARG A 31 0.81 33.71 0.94
C ARG A 31 1.14 32.45 0.17
N GLN A 32 2.05 32.54 -0.81
CA GLN A 32 2.49 31.39 -1.56
C GLN A 32 3.25 30.41 -0.68
N ALA A 33 4.15 30.88 0.16
CA ALA A 33 4.87 30.05 1.13
C ALA A 33 3.91 29.33 2.12
N LEU A 34 2.88 30.04 2.60
CA LEU A 34 1.84 29.44 3.45
C LEU A 34 1.03 28.37 2.72
N SER A 35 0.66 28.60 1.45
CA SER A 35 -0.01 27.63 0.60
C SER A 35 0.84 26.38 0.40
N ASP A 36 2.12 26.55 0.08
CA ASP A 36 3.07 25.46 -0.13
C ASP A 36 3.25 24.60 1.14
N VAL A 37 3.30 25.26 2.31
CA VAL A 37 3.37 24.57 3.60
C VAL A 37 2.08 23.80 3.90
N GLN A 38 0.91 24.35 3.59
CA GLN A 38 -0.38 23.66 3.78
C GLN A 38 -0.48 22.44 2.87
N ASP A 39 -0.10 22.57 1.60
CA ASP A 39 -0.08 21.47 0.64
C ASP A 39 0.93 20.38 1.03
N ALA A 40 2.11 20.79 1.52
CA ALA A 40 3.11 19.85 2.03
C ALA A 40 2.57 19.07 3.25
N ARG A 41 1.89 19.74 4.17
CA ARG A 41 1.23 19.11 5.33
C ARG A 41 0.14 18.13 4.89
N GLY A 42 -0.67 18.49 3.89
CA GLY A 42 -1.67 17.61 3.31
C GLY A 42 -1.06 16.32 2.76
N ARG A 43 -0.01 16.45 1.94
CA ARG A 43 0.73 15.30 1.39
C ARG A 43 1.37 14.41 2.46
N VAL A 44 1.94 15.00 3.50
CA VAL A 44 2.52 14.23 4.63
C VAL A 44 1.44 13.48 5.38
N ARG A 45 0.30 14.12 5.67
CA ARG A 45 -0.83 13.48 6.37
C ARG A 45 -1.39 12.31 5.56
N GLU A 46 -1.57 12.49 4.25
CA GLU A 46 -2.04 11.42 3.38
C GLU A 46 -1.07 10.21 3.35
N ARG A 47 0.24 10.48 3.24
CA ARG A 47 1.27 9.44 3.32
C ARG A 47 1.25 8.71 4.66
N GLN A 48 1.01 9.43 5.75
CA GLN A 48 0.92 8.82 7.08
C GLN A 48 -0.31 7.92 7.19
N LEU A 49 -1.47 8.38 6.75
CA LEU A 49 -2.70 7.56 6.74
C LEU A 49 -2.54 6.30 5.90
N ARG A 50 -1.89 6.39 4.74
CA ARG A 50 -1.58 5.21 3.92
C ARG A 50 -0.62 4.24 4.62
N LYS A 51 0.42 4.75 5.28
CA LYS A 51 1.34 3.93 6.08
C LYS A 51 0.64 3.23 7.23
N ASP A 52 -0.22 3.95 7.95
CA ASP A 52 -0.97 3.41 9.08
C ASP A 52 -1.97 2.34 8.63
N ALA A 53 -2.64 2.53 7.50
CA ALA A 53 -3.53 1.54 6.91
C ALA A 53 -2.78 0.26 6.47
N VAL A 54 -1.58 0.41 5.90
CA VAL A 54 -0.73 -0.73 5.57
C VAL A 54 -0.24 -1.41 6.85
N ALA A 55 0.26 -0.65 7.82
CA ALA A 55 0.73 -1.19 9.09
C ALA A 55 -0.37 -1.95 9.84
N ALA A 56 -1.62 -1.49 9.80
CA ALA A 56 -2.76 -2.17 10.40
C ALA A 56 -3.05 -3.54 9.75
N ARG A 57 -2.82 -3.70 8.45
CA ARG A 57 -2.92 -5.02 7.77
C ARG A 57 -1.84 -5.97 8.27
N TYR A 58 -0.59 -5.52 8.40
CA TYR A 58 0.53 -6.33 8.88
C TYR A 58 0.53 -6.56 10.41
N ALA A 59 -0.33 -5.87 11.16
CA ALA A 59 -0.52 -6.12 12.59
C ALA A 59 -1.37 -7.37 12.87
N LYS A 60 -2.17 -7.82 11.90
CA LYS A 60 -2.96 -9.04 12.02
C LYS A 60 -2.13 -10.23 11.58
N LYS A 61 -1.90 -11.19 12.50
CA LYS A 61 -1.27 -12.46 12.14
C LYS A 61 -2.18 -13.18 11.13
N ALA A 62 -1.59 -13.64 10.03
CA ALA A 62 -2.32 -14.42 9.04
C ALA A 62 -2.71 -15.78 9.65
N PRO A 63 -3.89 -16.32 9.31
CA PRO A 63 -4.25 -17.68 9.67
C PRO A 63 -3.37 -18.67 8.90
N VAL A 64 -3.38 -19.95 9.30
CA VAL A 64 -2.73 -21.01 8.53
C VAL A 64 -3.30 -21.03 7.12
N LEU A 65 -2.47 -20.69 6.12
CA LEU A 65 -2.89 -20.40 4.75
C LEU A 65 -3.67 -21.56 4.12
N ALA A 66 -3.17 -22.80 4.22
CA ALA A 66 -3.79 -23.95 3.60
C ALA A 66 -5.27 -24.10 4.03
N GLY A 67 -5.53 -24.12 5.34
CA GLY A 67 -6.89 -24.23 5.88
C GLY A 67 -7.77 -23.05 5.52
N TYR A 68 -7.22 -21.84 5.55
CA TYR A 68 -7.96 -20.62 5.19
C TYR A 68 -8.35 -20.60 3.71
N LEU A 69 -7.43 -20.97 2.82
CA LEU A 69 -7.67 -21.04 1.38
C LEU A 69 -8.71 -22.11 1.04
N GLU A 70 -8.61 -23.30 1.63
CA GLU A 70 -9.59 -24.36 1.45
C GLU A 70 -10.98 -23.96 1.93
N GLN A 71 -11.08 -23.35 3.10
CA GLN A 71 -12.36 -22.86 3.63
C GLN A 71 -12.97 -21.81 2.73
N THR A 72 -12.16 -20.84 2.26
CA THR A 72 -12.61 -19.77 1.36
C THR A 72 -13.06 -20.35 0.01
N ALA A 73 -12.33 -21.31 -0.54
CA ALA A 73 -12.68 -21.99 -1.77
C ALA A 73 -14.01 -22.76 -1.64
N ARG A 74 -14.21 -23.52 -0.55
CA ARG A 74 -15.46 -24.23 -0.26
C ARG A 74 -16.66 -23.28 -0.15
N THR A 75 -16.47 -22.10 0.45
CA THR A 75 -17.53 -21.08 0.54
C THR A 75 -17.97 -20.61 -0.85
N GLN A 76 -17.07 -20.58 -1.81
CA GLN A 76 -17.36 -20.25 -3.21
C GLN A 76 -17.72 -21.47 -4.06
N ARG A 77 -17.92 -22.64 -3.43
CA ARG A 77 -18.24 -23.92 -4.07
C ARG A 77 -17.18 -24.38 -5.10
N LEU A 78 -15.91 -24.06 -4.82
CA LEU A 78 -14.79 -24.52 -5.63
C LEU A 78 -14.29 -25.88 -5.15
N GLU A 79 -13.95 -26.75 -6.09
CA GLU A 79 -13.36 -28.06 -5.82
C GLU A 79 -11.84 -27.92 -5.66
N VAL A 80 -11.37 -28.05 -4.42
CA VAL A 80 -9.94 -28.08 -4.11
C VAL A 80 -9.42 -29.49 -4.31
N THR A 81 -8.43 -29.64 -5.16
CA THR A 81 -7.79 -30.93 -5.42
C THR A 81 -6.58 -31.15 -4.52
N ASP A 82 -5.78 -30.09 -4.35
CA ASP A 82 -4.55 -30.14 -3.61
C ASP A 82 -4.22 -28.77 -3.02
N SER A 83 -3.54 -28.76 -1.88
CA SER A 83 -3.06 -27.57 -1.19
C SER A 83 -1.68 -27.86 -0.63
N THR A 84 -0.65 -27.33 -1.30
CA THR A 84 0.75 -27.58 -0.98
C THR A 84 1.39 -26.36 -0.36
N PRO A 85 1.87 -26.44 0.89
CA PRO A 85 2.66 -25.37 1.47
C PRO A 85 4.02 -25.25 0.77
N LEU A 86 4.43 -24.01 0.51
CA LEU A 86 5.74 -23.71 -0.06
C LEU A 86 6.75 -23.42 1.07
N PRO A 87 8.05 -23.58 0.82
CA PRO A 87 9.07 -23.24 1.78
C PRO A 87 8.99 -21.78 2.21
N ASP A 88 9.22 -21.52 3.50
CA ASP A 88 9.26 -20.18 4.06
C ASP A 88 10.44 -19.39 3.49
N VAL A 89 10.19 -18.15 3.09
CA VAL A 89 11.21 -17.26 2.54
C VAL A 89 11.41 -16.07 3.48
N PRO A 90 12.62 -15.90 4.05
CA PRO A 90 12.91 -14.75 4.89
C PRO A 90 13.07 -13.48 4.05
N HIS A 91 12.29 -12.44 4.37
CA HIS A 91 12.38 -11.10 3.79
C HIS A 91 13.10 -10.15 4.75
N GLY A 92 14.42 -10.09 4.63
CA GLY A 92 15.29 -9.34 5.53
C GLY A 92 15.29 -9.90 6.95
N LYS A 93 15.38 -9.01 7.96
CA LYS A 93 15.46 -9.41 9.39
C LYS A 93 14.11 -9.40 10.12
N ARG A 94 13.04 -8.96 9.48
CA ARG A 94 11.79 -8.63 10.17
C ARG A 94 10.58 -9.40 9.71
N TYR A 95 10.59 -9.98 8.53
CA TYR A 95 9.43 -10.65 7.95
C TYR A 95 9.80 -12.01 7.39
N VAL A 96 8.84 -12.92 7.49
CA VAL A 96 8.90 -14.24 6.84
C VAL A 96 7.68 -14.35 5.94
N GLU A 97 7.89 -14.80 4.72
CA GLU A 97 6.85 -15.13 3.77
C GLU A 97 6.51 -16.61 3.88
N HIS A 98 5.26 -16.92 4.15
CA HIS A 98 4.69 -18.26 4.13
C HIS A 98 3.85 -18.41 2.87
N GLY A 99 4.25 -19.28 1.97
CA GLY A 99 3.56 -19.52 0.71
C GLY A 99 2.70 -20.79 0.76
N THR A 100 1.60 -20.80 0.01
CA THR A 100 0.80 -22.01 -0.25
C THR A 100 0.29 -21.94 -1.68
N GLU A 101 0.43 -23.05 -2.40
CA GLU A 101 -0.16 -23.24 -3.73
C GLU A 101 -1.40 -24.13 -3.61
N ILE A 102 -2.54 -23.67 -4.15
CA ILE A 102 -3.80 -24.41 -4.15
C ILE A 102 -4.20 -24.71 -5.60
N HIS A 103 -4.63 -25.95 -5.83
CA HIS A 103 -5.11 -26.42 -7.12
C HIS A 103 -6.62 -26.59 -7.10
N LEU A 104 -7.31 -25.93 -8.04
CA LEU A 104 -8.76 -25.95 -8.19
C LEU A 104 -9.11 -26.64 -9.52
N LYS A 105 -10.09 -27.51 -9.52
CA LYS A 105 -10.59 -28.18 -10.73
C LYS A 105 -12.02 -27.77 -11.05
N LYS A 106 -12.36 -27.83 -12.34
CA LYS A 106 -13.71 -27.54 -12.84
C LYS A 106 -14.28 -26.22 -12.34
N THR A 107 -13.42 -25.23 -12.28
CA THR A 107 -13.73 -23.91 -11.72
C THR A 107 -14.37 -23.03 -12.78
N GLY A 108 -15.58 -22.50 -12.52
CA GLY A 108 -16.17 -21.43 -13.33
C GLY A 108 -15.51 -20.09 -13.07
N MET A 109 -15.44 -19.24 -14.10
CA MET A 109 -14.75 -17.94 -14.00
C MET A 109 -15.35 -17.03 -12.93
N LEU A 110 -16.68 -17.02 -12.78
CA LEU A 110 -17.35 -16.21 -11.76
C LEU A 110 -16.99 -16.66 -10.34
N ALA A 111 -16.94 -17.98 -10.09
CA ALA A 111 -16.59 -18.53 -8.77
C ALA A 111 -15.11 -18.24 -8.44
N LEU A 112 -14.24 -18.33 -9.45
CA LEU A 112 -12.83 -17.96 -9.31
C LEU A 112 -12.69 -16.48 -8.94
N THR A 113 -13.37 -15.59 -9.65
CA THR A 113 -13.30 -14.13 -9.37
C THR A 113 -13.76 -13.81 -7.95
N ARG A 114 -14.85 -14.43 -7.48
CA ARG A 114 -15.35 -14.27 -6.11
C ARG A 114 -14.36 -14.80 -5.06
N PHE A 115 -13.68 -15.89 -5.36
CA PHE A 115 -12.64 -16.45 -4.50
C PHE A 115 -11.46 -15.48 -4.37
N LEU A 116 -10.94 -14.98 -5.49
CA LEU A 116 -9.83 -14.00 -5.49
C LEU A 116 -10.22 -12.70 -4.77
N GLU A 117 -11.44 -12.20 -5.00
CA GLU A 117 -11.98 -11.03 -4.31
C GLU A 117 -12.09 -11.26 -2.79
N ALA A 118 -12.53 -12.44 -2.36
CA ALA A 118 -12.61 -12.79 -0.94
C ALA A 118 -11.23 -12.82 -0.28
N LEU A 119 -10.19 -13.29 -0.97
CA LEU A 119 -8.81 -13.26 -0.50
C LEU A 119 -8.31 -11.81 -0.37
N GLU A 120 -8.56 -10.96 -1.36
CA GLU A 120 -8.14 -9.57 -1.36
C GLU A 120 -8.81 -8.76 -0.23
N LYS A 121 -10.10 -9.01 0.00
CA LYS A 121 -10.91 -8.36 1.04
C LYS A 121 -10.75 -8.97 2.43
N SER A 122 -9.94 -10.00 2.60
CA SER A 122 -9.78 -10.74 3.88
C SER A 122 -9.29 -9.88 5.04
N GLY A 123 -8.63 -8.75 4.74
CA GLY A 123 -8.00 -7.87 5.75
C GLY A 123 -6.73 -8.45 6.37
N TYR A 124 -6.25 -9.61 5.91
CA TYR A 124 -4.96 -10.17 6.25
C TYR A 124 -3.87 -9.72 5.27
N PRO A 125 -2.58 -9.77 5.65
CA PRO A 125 -1.47 -9.45 4.77
C PRO A 125 -1.20 -10.57 3.76
N LEU A 126 -2.17 -10.83 2.87
CA LEU A 126 -2.09 -11.85 1.84
C LEU A 126 -1.73 -11.22 0.49
N ALA A 127 -0.94 -11.93 -0.29
CA ALA A 127 -0.63 -11.58 -1.66
C ALA A 127 -0.82 -12.81 -2.57
N ILE A 128 -1.47 -12.60 -3.71
CA ILE A 128 -1.54 -13.61 -4.78
C ILE A 128 -0.25 -13.50 -5.57
N THR A 129 0.62 -14.50 -5.47
CA THR A 129 1.95 -14.52 -6.09
C THR A 129 1.98 -15.25 -7.42
N ARG A 130 1.04 -16.18 -7.62
CA ARG A 130 0.93 -16.94 -8.87
C ARG A 130 -0.53 -17.18 -9.21
N LEU A 131 -0.87 -17.06 -10.48
CA LEU A 131 -2.17 -17.43 -11.01
C LEU A 131 -1.98 -18.09 -12.38
N ASN A 132 -2.34 -19.37 -12.48
CA ASN A 132 -2.30 -20.11 -13.72
C ASN A 132 -3.69 -20.69 -14.00
N ILE A 133 -4.28 -20.30 -15.13
CA ILE A 133 -5.64 -20.69 -15.53
C ILE A 133 -5.55 -21.48 -16.83
N ARG A 134 -6.03 -22.71 -16.83
CA ARG A 134 -6.08 -23.58 -18.01
C ARG A 134 -7.52 -23.94 -18.32
N LYS A 135 -7.98 -23.60 -19.52
CA LYS A 135 -9.31 -23.99 -19.99
C LYS A 135 -9.38 -25.51 -20.23
N ARG A 136 -10.45 -26.14 -19.76
CA ARG A 136 -10.73 -27.55 -20.02
C ARG A 136 -11.40 -27.71 -21.40
N SER A 137 -10.96 -28.71 -22.14
CA SER A 137 -11.59 -29.05 -23.41
C SER A 137 -12.93 -29.75 -23.17
N GLY A 138 -13.95 -29.36 -23.91
CA GLY A 138 -15.28 -30.03 -23.91
C GLY A 138 -16.27 -29.49 -22.87
N GLU A 139 -15.88 -28.65 -21.93
CA GLU A 139 -16.78 -28.07 -20.95
C GLU A 139 -16.81 -26.51 -21.09
N PRO A 140 -17.97 -25.90 -21.31
CA PRO A 140 -18.07 -24.43 -21.30
C PRO A 140 -17.83 -23.90 -19.85
N ASP A 141 -17.09 -22.80 -19.73
CA ASP A 141 -16.77 -22.12 -18.45
C ASP A 141 -16.18 -23.04 -17.37
N SER A 142 -15.29 -23.97 -17.79
CA SER A 142 -14.62 -24.89 -16.89
C SER A 142 -13.11 -24.76 -17.03
N TYR A 143 -12.43 -24.48 -15.90
CA TYR A 143 -11.00 -24.21 -15.84
C TYR A 143 -10.33 -25.03 -14.73
N ASP A 144 -9.10 -25.45 -14.98
CA ASP A 144 -8.19 -25.93 -13.95
C ASP A 144 -7.29 -24.74 -13.57
N VAL A 145 -7.23 -24.42 -12.29
CA VAL A 145 -6.57 -23.21 -11.80
C VAL A 145 -5.57 -23.57 -10.71
N ALA A 146 -4.35 -23.05 -10.83
CA ALA A 146 -3.36 -23.08 -9.76
C ALA A 146 -3.17 -21.66 -9.25
N VAL A 147 -3.35 -21.47 -7.93
CA VAL A 147 -3.24 -20.19 -7.26
C VAL A 147 -2.18 -20.29 -6.18
N GLY A 148 -1.11 -19.49 -6.29
CA GLY A 148 -0.11 -19.30 -5.24
C GLY A 148 -0.48 -18.08 -4.42
N VAL A 149 -0.57 -18.27 -3.11
CA VAL A 149 -0.86 -17.20 -2.15
C VAL A 149 0.22 -17.18 -1.08
N SER A 150 0.74 -16.00 -0.78
CA SER A 150 1.71 -15.80 0.30
C SER A 150 1.13 -14.90 1.39
N SER A 151 1.46 -15.20 2.64
CA SER A 151 1.27 -14.32 3.78
C SER A 151 2.61 -13.83 4.30
N TYR A 152 2.59 -12.65 4.91
CA TYR A 152 3.77 -12.02 5.48
C TYR A 152 3.57 -11.87 6.99
N ASP A 153 4.32 -12.63 7.75
CA ASP A 153 4.33 -12.53 9.20
C ASP A 153 5.59 -11.82 9.69
N ARG A 154 5.46 -11.12 10.79
CA ARG A 154 6.61 -10.53 11.45
C ARG A 154 7.46 -11.66 12.03
N ALA A 155 8.74 -11.76 11.66
CA ALA A 155 9.65 -12.70 12.26
C ALA A 155 9.65 -12.50 13.79
N GLU A 156 9.22 -13.49 14.53
CA GLU A 156 9.39 -13.48 15.98
C GLU A 156 10.90 -13.42 16.23
N ALA A 157 11.35 -12.45 17.03
CA ALA A 157 12.73 -12.41 17.45
C ALA A 157 13.01 -13.75 18.15
N THR A 158 13.77 -14.63 17.48
CA THR A 158 14.24 -15.87 18.11
C THR A 158 14.94 -15.45 19.40
N PRO A 159 14.49 -15.90 20.58
CA PRO A 159 15.20 -15.60 21.80
C PRO A 159 16.63 -16.10 21.61
N ALA A 160 17.60 -15.21 21.78
CA ALA A 160 19.01 -15.57 21.70
C ALA A 160 19.22 -16.82 22.58
N PRO A 161 19.94 -17.87 22.09
CA PRO A 161 20.18 -19.03 22.88
C PRO A 161 20.86 -18.57 24.17
N ALA A 162 20.19 -18.83 25.30
CA ALA A 162 20.73 -18.54 26.63
C ALA A 162 22.15 -19.12 26.69
N GLY A 163 23.13 -18.23 26.83
CA GLY A 163 24.51 -18.57 26.79
C GLY A 163 24.78 -19.77 27.69
N SER A 164 25.37 -20.82 27.12
CA SER A 164 25.95 -21.91 27.85
C SER A 164 27.00 -21.35 28.83
N VAL A 165 26.59 -21.23 30.07
CA VAL A 165 27.54 -21.04 31.17
C VAL A 165 28.44 -22.29 31.18
N LYS A 166 29.67 -22.14 30.75
CA LYS A 166 30.68 -23.17 30.83
C LYS A 166 31.19 -23.22 32.28
N PRO A 167 31.29 -24.39 32.92
CA PRO A 167 31.82 -24.53 34.24
C PRO A 167 33.31 -24.20 34.34
#